data_debd2b99bad26bcea63dd8866f1de9db
#
_entry.id   debd2b99bad26bcea63dd8866f1de9db
#
_cell.length_a   1.000
_cell.length_b   1.000
_cell.length_c   1.000
_cell.angle_alpha   90.00
_cell.angle_beta   90.00
_cell.angle_gamma   90.00
#
_symmetry.space_group_name_H-M   'P 1'
#
loop_
_entity.id
_entity.type
_entity.pdbx_description
1 polymer ?
#
loop_
_entity_poly.entity_id
_entity_poly.type
_entity_poly.pdbx_seq_one_letter_code
_entity_poly.pdbx_strand_id
1 'polypeptide(L)'
;QQTLDDIAAVANQNGCKTHIDGARIFNAIIKTGIDAKRMTRDYDSVSICFSKGMGAPVGSVLVGSTEFIARAHRWRKMFGGGWRQAGILAQACLFALDNNIQRMEQDHERAKRIAAAINSMDAFSVDLDTVQTNMVYVTCEKSAPKVVEELQKHGIDLFDLGPNSV
;
A
#
# COMPACT_ATOMS: atom_id res chain seq x y z
N GLN A 1 -13.27 -2.90 7.97
CA GLN A 1 -13.36 -4.38 7.89
C GLN A 1 -14.69 -4.83 7.30
N GLN A 2 -15.82 -4.24 7.72
CA GLN A 2 -17.14 -4.62 7.22
C GLN A 2 -17.21 -4.63 5.68
N THR A 3 -16.69 -3.60 5.03
CA THR A 3 -16.64 -3.51 3.55
C THR A 3 -15.90 -4.68 2.92
N LEU A 4 -14.78 -5.13 3.51
CA LEU A 4 -14.05 -6.31 3.01
C LEU A 4 -14.88 -7.58 3.17
N ASP A 5 -15.54 -7.74 4.30
CA ASP A 5 -16.40 -8.88 4.57
C ASP A 5 -17.59 -8.94 3.59
N ASP A 6 -18.22 -7.79 3.33
CA ASP A 6 -19.34 -7.66 2.39
C ASP A 6 -18.92 -7.99 0.95
N ILE A 7 -17.76 -7.48 0.50
CA ILE A 7 -17.21 -7.80 -0.83
C ILE A 7 -16.94 -9.29 -0.96
N ALA A 8 -16.30 -9.91 0.05
CA ALA A 8 -16.02 -11.34 0.04
C ALA A 8 -17.31 -12.17 0.01
N ALA A 9 -18.33 -11.76 0.77
CA ALA A 9 -19.62 -12.42 0.79
C ALA A 9 -20.31 -12.39 -0.58
N VAL A 10 -20.35 -11.22 -1.23
CA VAL A 10 -20.93 -11.07 -2.57
C VAL A 10 -20.16 -11.88 -3.61
N ALA A 11 -18.82 -11.86 -3.56
CA ALA A 11 -17.99 -12.65 -4.47
C ALA A 11 -18.27 -14.16 -4.32
N ASN A 12 -18.30 -14.66 -3.08
CA ASN A 12 -18.57 -16.07 -2.78
C ASN A 12 -19.97 -16.49 -3.25
N GLN A 13 -20.99 -15.67 -3.04
CA GLN A 13 -22.37 -15.95 -3.52
C GLN A 13 -22.44 -16.07 -5.04
N ASN A 14 -21.56 -15.39 -5.76
CA ASN A 14 -21.49 -15.42 -7.22
C ASN A 14 -20.40 -16.37 -7.77
N GLY A 15 -19.78 -17.21 -6.94
CA GLY A 15 -18.74 -18.16 -7.35
C GLY A 15 -17.45 -17.47 -7.84
N CYS A 16 -17.23 -16.21 -7.50
CA CYS A 16 -16.05 -15.46 -7.88
C CYS A 16 -14.88 -15.73 -6.93
N LYS A 17 -13.68 -15.75 -7.48
CA LYS A 17 -12.44 -15.74 -6.71
C LYS A 17 -12.06 -14.34 -6.29
N THR A 18 -11.48 -14.22 -5.11
CA THR A 18 -11.14 -12.93 -4.49
C THR A 18 -9.64 -12.75 -4.33
N HIS A 19 -9.18 -11.54 -4.58
CA HIS A 19 -7.79 -11.15 -4.35
C HIS A 19 -7.73 -9.78 -3.67
N ILE A 20 -6.88 -9.67 -2.64
CA ILE A 20 -6.53 -8.36 -2.06
C ILE A 20 -5.20 -7.90 -2.66
N ASP A 21 -5.20 -6.74 -3.34
CA ASP A 21 -3.97 -5.98 -3.51
C ASP A 21 -3.63 -5.34 -2.16
N GLY A 22 -2.85 -6.08 -1.38
CA GLY A 22 -2.42 -5.71 -0.04
C GLY A 22 -1.07 -4.97 -0.03
N ALA A 23 -0.75 -4.23 -1.09
CA ALA A 23 0.52 -3.52 -1.21
C ALA A 23 0.85 -2.64 0.01
N ARG A 24 -0.19 -2.14 0.71
CA ARG A 24 -0.08 -1.38 1.97
C ARG A 24 -0.94 -1.98 3.10
N ILE A 25 -1.12 -3.28 3.11
CA ILE A 25 -1.99 -3.94 4.10
C ILE A 25 -1.52 -3.70 5.55
N PHE A 26 -0.21 -3.64 5.80
CA PHE A 26 0.33 -3.36 7.13
C PHE A 26 0.00 -1.94 7.62
N ASN A 27 -0.10 -0.95 6.71
CA ASN A 27 -0.61 0.36 7.08
C ASN A 27 -2.08 0.28 7.55
N ALA A 28 -2.91 -0.49 6.86
CA ALA A 28 -4.31 -0.71 7.27
C ALA A 28 -4.40 -1.46 8.60
N ILE A 29 -3.58 -2.48 8.83
CA ILE A 29 -3.50 -3.23 10.08
C ILE A 29 -3.15 -2.32 11.25
N ILE A 30 -2.09 -1.51 11.13
CA ILE A 30 -1.67 -0.55 12.16
C ILE A 30 -2.76 0.49 12.43
N LYS A 31 -3.39 1.01 11.38
CA LYS A 31 -4.45 2.01 11.52
C LYS A 31 -5.70 1.48 12.20
N THR A 32 -6.09 0.24 11.90
CA THR A 32 -7.35 -0.34 12.37
C THR A 32 -7.20 -1.19 13.63
N GLY A 33 -5.99 -1.65 13.95
CA GLY A 33 -5.73 -2.63 15.00
C GLY A 33 -6.29 -4.04 14.70
N ILE A 34 -6.75 -4.26 13.45
CA ILE A 34 -7.32 -5.56 13.05
C ILE A 34 -6.18 -6.51 12.65
N ASP A 35 -6.18 -7.69 13.23
CA ASP A 35 -5.18 -8.73 12.93
C ASP A 35 -5.19 -9.12 11.45
N ALA A 36 -4.00 -9.40 10.91
CA ALA A 36 -3.82 -9.73 9.49
C ALA A 36 -4.65 -10.94 9.05
N LYS A 37 -4.71 -11.99 9.87
CA LYS A 37 -5.51 -13.19 9.56
C LYS A 37 -7.00 -12.86 9.51
N ARG A 38 -7.47 -11.98 10.42
CA ARG A 38 -8.86 -11.53 10.41
C ARG A 38 -9.17 -10.70 9.16
N MET A 39 -8.26 -9.81 8.78
CA MET A 39 -8.45 -8.91 7.64
C MET A 39 -8.53 -9.67 6.32
N THR A 40 -7.78 -10.76 6.18
CA THR A 40 -7.63 -11.50 4.92
C THR A 40 -8.39 -12.83 4.86
N ARG A 41 -9.04 -13.24 5.96
CA ARG A 41 -9.61 -14.57 6.18
C ARG A 41 -10.52 -15.06 5.05
N ASP A 42 -11.33 -14.16 4.51
CA ASP A 42 -12.40 -14.49 3.57
C ASP A 42 -11.99 -14.28 2.10
N TYR A 43 -10.68 -14.13 1.86
CA TYR A 43 -10.10 -13.94 0.54
C TYR A 43 -9.24 -15.12 0.09
N ASP A 44 -9.30 -15.46 -1.20
CA ASP A 44 -8.53 -16.59 -1.77
C ASP A 44 -7.02 -16.29 -1.85
N SER A 45 -6.64 -15.03 -2.04
CA SER A 45 -5.23 -14.64 -2.15
C SER A 45 -5.00 -13.17 -1.81
N VAL A 46 -3.76 -12.86 -1.43
CA VAL A 46 -3.31 -11.51 -1.07
C VAL A 46 -1.91 -11.28 -1.63
N SER A 47 -1.67 -10.15 -2.26
CA SER A 47 -0.32 -9.66 -2.56
C SER A 47 0.12 -8.63 -1.52
N ILE A 48 1.37 -8.69 -1.08
CA ILE A 48 1.93 -7.83 -0.02
C ILE A 48 3.26 -7.26 -0.50
N CYS A 49 3.43 -5.92 -0.46
CA CYS A 49 4.70 -5.29 -0.80
C CYS A 49 5.56 -5.05 0.45
N PHE A 50 6.84 -5.38 0.34
CA PHE A 50 7.87 -5.09 1.35
C PHE A 50 8.65 -3.82 1.02
N SER A 51 8.66 -3.39 -0.23
CA SER A 51 9.41 -2.23 -0.75
C SER A 51 8.71 -0.89 -0.59
N LYS A 52 7.72 -0.79 0.27
CA LYS A 52 6.99 0.45 0.61
C LYS A 52 7.23 0.80 2.09
N GLY A 53 6.21 1.04 2.88
CA GLY A 53 6.32 1.38 4.30
C GLY A 53 7.11 0.37 5.15
N MET A 54 7.21 -0.88 4.71
CA MET A 54 8.07 -1.90 5.32
C MET A 54 9.58 -1.59 5.20
N GLY A 55 9.99 -0.81 4.19
CA GLY A 55 11.37 -0.36 4.04
C GLY A 55 12.37 -1.42 3.57
N ALA A 56 11.92 -2.56 3.06
CA ALA A 56 12.82 -3.50 2.40
C ALA A 56 13.23 -2.99 1.02
N PRO A 57 14.45 -3.31 0.53
CA PRO A 57 14.96 -2.77 -0.73
C PRO A 57 14.14 -3.21 -1.96
N VAL A 58 13.55 -4.40 -1.90
CA VAL A 58 12.68 -4.97 -2.94
C VAL A 58 11.75 -5.99 -2.31
N GLY A 59 10.76 -6.41 -3.07
CA GLY A 59 10.00 -7.62 -2.81
C GLY A 59 8.52 -7.42 -2.65
N SER A 60 7.82 -8.43 -3.16
CA SER A 60 6.42 -8.67 -2.91
C SER A 60 6.22 -10.15 -2.64
N VAL A 61 5.29 -10.46 -1.77
CA VAL A 61 4.90 -11.82 -1.44
C VAL A 61 3.45 -12.03 -1.85
N LEU A 62 3.20 -13.17 -2.49
CA LEU A 62 1.86 -13.64 -2.78
C LEU A 62 1.49 -14.72 -1.76
N VAL A 63 0.35 -14.56 -1.12
CA VAL A 63 -0.19 -15.48 -0.10
C VAL A 63 -1.51 -16.05 -0.61
N GLY A 64 -1.75 -17.32 -0.32
CA GLY A 64 -2.96 -18.03 -0.70
C GLY A 64 -2.89 -19.52 -0.35
N SER A 65 -3.81 -20.33 -0.87
CA SER A 65 -3.78 -21.76 -0.64
C SER A 65 -2.52 -22.42 -1.24
N THR A 66 -2.12 -23.56 -0.69
CA THR A 66 -0.95 -24.33 -1.18
C THR A 66 -1.05 -24.62 -2.68
N GLU A 67 -2.23 -25.02 -3.15
CA GLU A 67 -2.46 -25.29 -4.57
C GLU A 67 -2.31 -24.04 -5.44
N PHE A 68 -2.89 -22.92 -5.01
CA PHE A 68 -2.77 -21.64 -5.69
C PHE A 68 -1.31 -21.21 -5.78
N ILE A 69 -0.56 -21.28 -4.68
CA ILE A 69 0.84 -20.88 -4.63
C ILE A 69 1.73 -21.79 -5.48
N ALA A 70 1.46 -23.09 -5.53
CA ALA A 70 2.19 -24.03 -6.41
C ALA A 70 2.05 -23.63 -7.89
N ARG A 71 0.85 -23.25 -8.33
CA ARG A 71 0.60 -22.74 -9.68
C ARG A 71 1.27 -21.36 -9.91
N ALA A 72 1.12 -20.46 -8.95
CA ALA A 72 1.73 -19.12 -9.01
C ALA A 72 3.25 -19.20 -9.11
N HIS A 73 3.90 -20.12 -8.39
CA HIS A 73 5.34 -20.36 -8.46
C HIS A 73 5.81 -20.72 -9.88
N ARG A 74 5.04 -21.56 -10.61
CA ARG A 74 5.31 -21.89 -12.00
C ARG A 74 5.19 -20.65 -12.90
N TRP A 75 4.10 -19.88 -12.76
CA TRP A 75 3.89 -18.64 -13.50
C TRP A 75 5.00 -17.63 -13.25
N ARG A 76 5.40 -17.44 -11.98
CA ARG A 76 6.54 -16.59 -11.63
C ARG A 76 7.80 -16.96 -12.44
N LYS A 77 8.09 -18.25 -12.54
CA LYS A 77 9.25 -18.73 -13.32
C LYS A 77 9.11 -18.42 -14.80
N MET A 78 7.93 -18.65 -15.36
CA MET A 78 7.64 -18.42 -16.79
C MET A 78 7.76 -16.94 -17.17
N PHE A 79 7.37 -16.04 -16.29
CA PHE A 79 7.47 -14.59 -16.49
C PHE A 79 8.84 -13.98 -16.11
N GLY A 80 9.85 -14.81 -15.91
CA GLY A 80 11.22 -14.34 -15.62
C GLY A 80 11.52 -14.08 -14.14
N GLY A 81 10.56 -14.27 -13.22
CA GLY A 81 10.73 -14.04 -11.78
C GLY A 81 11.41 -15.18 -11.02
N GLY A 82 12.11 -16.07 -11.70
CA GLY A 82 12.77 -17.24 -11.12
C GLY A 82 14.16 -16.96 -10.60
N TRP A 83 14.35 -15.87 -9.90
CA TRP A 83 15.63 -15.47 -9.37
C TRP A 83 16.19 -16.50 -8.36
N ARG A 84 17.46 -16.86 -8.55
CA ARG A 84 18.23 -17.67 -7.60
C ARG A 84 18.88 -16.75 -6.56
N GLN A 85 19.34 -17.30 -5.45
CA GLN A 85 20.08 -16.59 -4.39
C GLN A 85 19.32 -15.35 -3.85
N ALA A 86 18.00 -15.42 -3.80
CA ALA A 86 17.14 -14.34 -3.28
C ALA A 86 17.19 -14.21 -1.73
N GLY A 87 17.97 -15.06 -1.05
CA GLY A 87 18.05 -15.11 0.41
C GLY A 87 18.45 -13.78 1.06
N ILE A 88 19.36 -13.02 0.44
CA ILE A 88 19.76 -11.69 0.94
C ILE A 88 18.58 -10.75 1.01
N LEU A 89 17.76 -10.72 -0.04
CA LEU A 89 16.56 -9.88 -0.10
C LEU A 89 15.44 -10.41 0.82
N ALA A 90 15.29 -11.73 0.90
CA ALA A 90 14.36 -12.36 1.83
C ALA A 90 14.72 -12.03 3.28
N GLN A 91 16.01 -12.01 3.63
CA GLN A 91 16.46 -11.60 4.97
C GLN A 91 16.09 -10.15 5.28
N ALA A 92 16.22 -9.24 4.31
CA ALA A 92 15.78 -7.85 4.47
C ALA A 92 14.26 -7.76 4.70
N CYS A 93 13.47 -8.59 4.02
CA CYS A 93 12.03 -8.68 4.23
C CYS A 93 11.67 -9.23 5.61
N LEU A 94 12.39 -10.25 6.10
CA LEU A 94 12.21 -10.79 7.45
C LEU A 94 12.54 -9.73 8.51
N PHE A 95 13.67 -9.04 8.35
CA PHE A 95 14.02 -7.92 9.23
C PHE A 95 12.90 -6.86 9.27
N ALA A 96 12.34 -6.52 8.11
CA ALA A 96 11.27 -5.54 8.01
C ALA A 96 9.99 -6.00 8.73
N LEU A 97 9.63 -7.29 8.63
CA LEU A 97 8.51 -7.86 9.37
C LEU A 97 8.70 -7.76 10.89
N ASP A 98 9.91 -8.05 11.37
CA ASP A 98 10.20 -8.07 12.79
C ASP A 98 10.34 -6.67 13.41
N ASN A 99 10.76 -5.66 12.61
CA ASN A 99 11.19 -4.38 13.16
C ASN A 99 10.41 -3.16 12.65
N ASN A 100 9.79 -3.22 11.47
CA ASN A 100 9.30 -2.01 10.80
C ASN A 100 7.78 -1.83 10.83
N ILE A 101 7.00 -2.85 11.18
CA ILE A 101 5.53 -2.77 11.14
C ILE A 101 5.03 -1.67 12.08
N GLN A 102 5.40 -1.69 13.35
CA GLN A 102 4.94 -0.71 14.33
C GLN A 102 5.42 0.72 14.01
N ARG A 103 6.56 0.85 13.36
CA ARG A 103 7.11 2.15 12.96
C ARG A 103 6.23 2.90 11.94
N MET A 104 5.36 2.20 11.22
CA MET A 104 4.43 2.83 10.27
C MET A 104 3.46 3.81 10.93
N GLU A 105 3.18 3.67 12.22
CA GLU A 105 2.40 4.66 12.97
C GLU A 105 3.01 6.05 12.89
N GLN A 106 4.35 6.15 12.95
CA GLN A 106 5.06 7.42 12.79
C GLN A 106 4.87 8.02 11.40
N ASP A 107 4.78 7.18 10.37
CA ASP A 107 4.54 7.64 9.00
C ASP A 107 3.11 8.16 8.84
N HIS A 108 2.13 7.54 9.51
CA HIS A 108 0.76 8.04 9.56
C HIS A 108 0.67 9.41 10.24
N GLU A 109 1.36 9.60 11.36
CA GLU A 109 1.39 10.90 12.05
C GLU A 109 2.11 11.98 11.23
N ARG A 110 3.19 11.64 10.52
CA ARG A 110 3.86 12.57 9.58
C ARG A 110 2.92 12.97 8.44
N ALA A 111 2.20 12.01 7.85
CA ALA A 111 1.23 12.27 6.78
C ALA A 111 0.14 13.24 7.26
N LYS A 112 -0.43 13.04 8.44
CA LYS A 112 -1.42 13.98 9.03
C LYS A 112 -0.85 15.37 9.22
N ARG A 113 0.38 15.48 9.73
CA ARG A 113 1.04 16.79 9.93
C ARG A 113 1.25 17.52 8.61
N ILE A 114 1.72 16.81 7.58
CA ILE A 114 1.89 17.36 6.23
C ILE A 114 0.54 17.81 5.67
N ALA A 115 -0.49 16.96 5.74
CA ALA A 115 -1.83 17.27 5.27
C ALA A 115 -2.42 18.53 5.93
N ALA A 116 -2.30 18.63 7.26
CA ALA A 116 -2.77 19.80 8.00
C ALA A 116 -2.05 21.09 7.60
N ALA A 117 -0.72 21.01 7.41
CA ALA A 117 0.08 22.16 6.97
C ALA A 117 -0.30 22.61 5.56
N ILE A 118 -0.47 21.65 4.62
CA ILE A 118 -0.88 21.97 3.25
C ILE A 118 -2.30 22.56 3.24
N ASN A 119 -3.21 21.98 4.00
CA ASN A 119 -4.61 22.44 4.06
C ASN A 119 -4.77 23.84 4.69
N SER A 120 -3.74 24.38 5.32
CA SER A 120 -3.72 25.77 5.80
C SER A 120 -3.28 26.80 4.76
N MET A 121 -2.94 26.36 3.53
CA MET A 121 -2.50 27.22 2.43
C MET A 121 -3.67 27.46 1.47
N ASP A 122 -3.96 28.70 1.12
CA ASP A 122 -5.13 29.08 0.29
C ASP A 122 -5.18 28.39 -1.08
N ALA A 123 -4.02 28.07 -1.68
CA ALA A 123 -3.91 27.45 -3.00
C ALA A 123 -4.14 25.93 -3.03
N PHE A 124 -4.32 25.29 -1.88
CA PHE A 124 -4.40 23.85 -1.74
C PHE A 124 -5.54 23.44 -0.79
N SER A 125 -6.11 22.28 -1.02
CA SER A 125 -7.04 21.67 -0.09
C SER A 125 -6.77 20.18 0.08
N VAL A 126 -6.97 19.69 1.31
CA VAL A 126 -6.85 18.29 1.67
C VAL A 126 -8.08 17.90 2.48
N ASP A 127 -8.76 16.85 2.08
CA ASP A 127 -9.79 16.24 2.93
C ASP A 127 -9.08 15.47 4.06
N LEU A 128 -8.96 16.10 5.23
CA LEU A 128 -8.22 15.57 6.38
C LEU A 128 -8.82 14.26 6.90
N ASP A 129 -10.10 14.01 6.71
CA ASP A 129 -10.77 12.78 7.14
C ASP A 129 -10.33 11.56 6.31
N THR A 130 -9.85 11.78 5.09
CA THR A 130 -9.31 10.73 4.22
C THR A 130 -7.85 10.38 4.52
N VAL A 131 -7.13 11.23 5.26
CA VAL A 131 -5.72 11.00 5.63
C VAL A 131 -5.63 10.03 6.80
N GLN A 132 -5.84 8.77 6.51
CA GLN A 132 -5.89 7.72 7.53
C GLN A 132 -4.58 6.97 7.72
N THR A 133 -3.74 6.93 6.69
CA THR A 133 -2.46 6.22 6.69
C THR A 133 -1.35 7.15 6.17
N ASN A 134 -0.48 6.65 5.32
CA ASN A 134 0.65 7.39 4.75
C ASN A 134 0.35 8.07 3.41
N MET A 135 -0.90 8.06 2.95
CA MET A 135 -1.30 8.70 1.70
C MET A 135 -1.95 10.05 1.99
N VAL A 136 -1.53 11.07 1.26
CA VAL A 136 -2.10 12.42 1.30
C VAL A 136 -2.46 12.80 -0.14
N TYR A 137 -3.71 13.11 -0.38
CA TYR A 137 -4.21 13.59 -1.67
C TYR A 137 -4.49 15.08 -1.56
N VAL A 138 -3.87 15.86 -2.42
CA VAL A 138 -3.96 17.31 -2.39
C VAL A 138 -4.68 17.81 -3.64
N THR A 139 -5.71 18.61 -3.48
CA THR A 139 -6.35 19.34 -4.56
C THR A 139 -5.68 20.70 -4.70
N CYS A 140 -5.30 21.05 -5.93
CA CYS A 140 -4.62 22.27 -6.28
C CYS A 140 -5.55 23.21 -7.04
N GLU A 141 -5.55 24.51 -6.75
CA GLU A 141 -6.22 25.51 -7.59
C GLU A 141 -5.55 25.65 -8.95
N LYS A 142 -4.22 25.47 -8.99
CA LYS A 142 -3.42 25.50 -10.21
C LYS A 142 -3.25 24.10 -10.80
N SER A 143 -2.78 24.05 -12.05
CA SER A 143 -2.44 22.79 -12.71
C SER A 143 -1.47 21.95 -11.88
N ALA A 144 -1.87 20.75 -11.48
CA ALA A 144 -1.05 19.84 -10.69
C ALA A 144 0.30 19.51 -11.36
N PRO A 145 0.38 19.27 -12.69
CA PRO A 145 1.68 19.09 -13.36
C PRO A 145 2.66 20.26 -13.14
N LYS A 146 2.16 21.51 -13.12
CA LYS A 146 3.01 22.67 -12.85
C LYS A 146 3.47 22.74 -11.41
N VAL A 147 2.63 22.32 -10.47
CA VAL A 147 2.99 22.22 -9.04
C VAL A 147 4.08 21.16 -8.86
N VAL A 148 3.93 19.99 -9.48
CA VAL A 148 4.94 18.91 -9.45
C VAL A 148 6.27 19.40 -10.02
N GLU A 149 6.26 20.02 -11.20
CA GLU A 149 7.47 20.58 -11.83
C GLU A 149 8.18 21.60 -10.93
N GLU A 150 7.43 22.49 -10.29
CA GLU A 150 8.02 23.51 -9.42
C GLU A 150 8.62 22.89 -8.14
N LEU A 151 7.92 21.98 -7.51
CA LEU A 151 8.38 21.31 -6.29
C LEU A 151 9.59 20.41 -6.55
N GLN A 152 9.67 19.80 -7.73
CA GLN A 152 10.82 18.99 -8.13
C GLN A 152 12.12 19.79 -8.18
N LYS A 153 12.07 21.09 -8.53
CA LYS A 153 13.24 22.00 -8.48
C LYS A 153 13.77 22.18 -7.06
N HIS A 154 12.93 21.93 -6.06
CA HIS A 154 13.28 21.99 -4.65
C HIS A 154 13.54 20.61 -4.03
N GLY A 155 13.66 19.54 -4.86
CA GLY A 155 13.92 18.17 -4.42
C GLY A 155 12.72 17.48 -3.77
N ILE A 156 11.51 17.94 -4.08
CA ILE A 156 10.26 17.32 -3.62
C ILE A 156 9.59 16.64 -4.80
N ASP A 157 9.53 15.31 -4.74
CA ASP A 157 8.91 14.48 -5.77
C ASP A 157 7.46 14.15 -5.39
N LEU A 158 6.54 14.47 -6.28
CA LEU A 158 5.11 14.16 -6.17
C LEU A 158 4.63 13.50 -7.45
N PHE A 159 3.47 12.87 -7.38
CA PHE A 159 2.77 12.35 -8.55
C PHE A 159 1.53 13.19 -8.83
N ASP A 160 1.36 13.63 -10.07
CA ASP A 160 0.08 14.16 -10.53
C ASP A 160 -0.90 12.99 -10.73
N LEU A 161 -2.09 13.14 -10.17
CA LEU A 161 -3.19 12.17 -10.26
C LEU A 161 -4.30 12.67 -11.19
N GLY A 162 -4.09 13.82 -11.81
CA GLY A 162 -5.03 14.48 -12.69
C GLY A 162 -4.70 15.97 -12.82
N PRO A 163 -5.50 16.73 -13.53
CA PRO A 163 -5.19 18.13 -13.84
C PRO A 163 -5.01 19.02 -12.60
N ASN A 164 -5.69 18.68 -11.50
CA ASN A 164 -5.71 19.49 -10.26
C ASN A 164 -5.46 18.65 -8.99
N SER A 165 -4.87 17.44 -9.09
CA SER A 165 -4.64 16.56 -7.94
C SER A 165 -3.20 16.02 -7.93
N VAL A 166 -2.55 16.08 -6.79
CA VAL A 166 -1.26 15.47 -6.48
C VAL A 166 -1.34 14.61 -5.23
#